data_343ac4be36afd47597f74374d677465c
#
_entry.id   343ac4be36afd47597f74374d677465c
#
_cell.length_a   1.000
_cell.length_b   1.000
_cell.length_c   1.000
_cell.angle_alpha   90.00
_cell.angle_beta   90.00
_cell.angle_gamma   90.00
#
_symmetry.space_group_name_H-M   'P 1'
#
loop_
_entity.id
_entity.type
_entity.pdbx_description
1 polymer ?
#
loop_
_entity_poly.entity_id
_entity_poly.type
_entity_poly.pdbx_seq_one_letter_code
_entity_poly.pdbx_strand_id
1 'polypeptide(L)' 'MKNDIKLFMIYAVINGIQQYFFLVKMKLPDLSILITIILSLLYIFIYRKLQNKQY' A
#
# COMPACT_ATOMS: atom_id res chain seq x y z
N MET A 1 -13.50 -2.12 11.95
CA MET A 1 -12.36 -1.92 12.80
C MET A 1 -11.34 -3.01 12.66
N LYS A 2 -11.71 -4.27 12.85
CA LYS A 2 -10.77 -5.35 12.62
C LYS A 2 -10.28 -5.37 11.17
N ASN A 3 -11.17 -5.01 10.25
CA ASN A 3 -10.82 -4.98 8.84
C ASN A 3 -9.84 -3.84 8.53
N ASP A 4 -9.95 -2.73 9.26
CA ASP A 4 -9.06 -1.60 9.04
C ASP A 4 -7.63 -1.95 9.42
N ILE A 5 -7.45 -2.60 10.57
CA ILE A 5 -6.13 -3.00 11.02
C ILE A 5 -5.54 -4.02 10.05
N LYS A 6 -6.36 -4.98 9.63
CA LYS A 6 -5.91 -6.00 8.69
C LYS A 6 -5.46 -5.38 7.36
N LEU A 7 -6.27 -4.45 6.86
CA LEU A 7 -5.94 -3.78 5.60
C LEU A 7 -4.66 -2.98 5.72
N PHE A 8 -4.49 -2.27 6.84
CA PHE A 8 -3.27 -1.51 7.07
C PHE A 8 -2.04 -2.40 7.14
N MET A 9 -2.17 -3.54 7.80
CA MET A 9 -1.05 -4.48 7.90
C MET A 9 -0.67 -5.04 6.55
N ILE A 10 -1.66 -5.39 5.74
CA ILE A 10 -1.39 -5.89 4.39
C ILE A 10 -0.69 -4.82 3.57
N TYR A 11 -1.19 -3.59 3.65
CA TYR A 11 -0.58 -2.48 2.93
C TYR A 11 0.87 -2.27 3.36
N ALA A 12 1.12 -2.30 4.68
CA ALA A 12 2.46 -2.08 5.20
C ALA A 12 3.43 -3.16 4.73
N VAL A 13 2.98 -4.42 4.70
CA VAL A 13 3.82 -5.52 4.24
C VAL A 13 4.14 -5.37 2.77
N ILE A 14 3.12 -5.10 1.96
CA ILE A 14 3.33 -4.94 0.52
C ILE A 14 4.26 -3.77 0.24
N ASN A 15 4.02 -2.65 0.93
CA ASN A 15 4.84 -1.46 0.74
C ASN A 15 6.30 -1.72 1.14
N GLY A 16 6.51 -2.41 2.26
CA GLY A 16 7.85 -2.74 2.70
C GLY A 16 8.58 -3.65 1.72
N ILE A 17 7.90 -4.66 1.21
CA ILE A 17 8.50 -5.58 0.27
C ILE A 17 8.86 -4.87 -1.04
N GLN A 18 7.94 -4.07 -1.57
CA GLN A 18 8.23 -3.38 -2.82
C GLN A 18 9.35 -2.36 -2.65
N GLN A 19 9.42 -1.66 -1.51
CA GLN A 19 10.50 -0.73 -1.26
C GLN A 19 11.84 -1.45 -1.20
N TYR A 20 11.88 -2.56 -0.49
CA TYR A 20 13.10 -3.34 -0.42
C TYR A 20 13.55 -3.79 -1.80
N PHE A 21 12.61 -4.29 -2.59
CA PHE A 21 12.92 -4.79 -3.92
C PHE A 21 13.48 -3.68 -4.82
N PHE A 22 12.82 -2.54 -4.84
CA PHE A 22 13.22 -1.46 -5.74
C PHE A 22 14.43 -0.68 -5.24
N LEU A 23 14.61 -0.57 -3.94
CA LEU A 23 15.74 0.19 -3.40
C LEU A 23 17.01 -0.64 -3.34
N VAL A 24 16.90 -1.91 -2.96
CA VAL A 24 18.07 -2.76 -2.77
C VAL A 24 18.42 -3.53 -4.03
N LYS A 25 17.45 -4.20 -4.63
CA LYS A 25 17.72 -5.05 -5.79
C LYS A 25 17.85 -4.27 -7.08
N MET A 26 16.93 -3.36 -7.34
CA MET A 26 16.93 -2.61 -8.60
C MET A 26 17.64 -1.28 -8.48
N LYS A 27 17.81 -0.78 -7.25
CA LYS A 27 18.46 0.51 -6.99
C LYS A 27 17.82 1.65 -7.79
N LEU A 28 16.49 1.64 -7.83
CA LEU A 28 15.71 2.65 -8.53
C LEU A 28 14.80 3.36 -7.54
N PRO A 29 15.34 4.35 -6.80
CA PRO A 29 14.54 5.04 -5.79
C PRO A 29 13.36 5.82 -6.38
N ASP A 30 13.53 6.36 -7.58
CA ASP A 30 12.45 7.11 -8.21
C ASP A 30 11.24 6.22 -8.47
N LEU A 31 11.47 5.01 -8.96
CA LEU A 31 10.41 4.05 -9.20
C LEU A 31 9.74 3.64 -7.90
N SER A 32 10.52 3.48 -6.85
CA SER A 32 9.97 3.13 -5.55
C SER A 32 8.99 4.18 -5.06
N ILE A 33 9.38 5.44 -5.19
CA ILE A 33 8.51 6.54 -4.77
C ILE A 33 7.22 6.54 -5.58
N LEU A 34 7.32 6.34 -6.88
CA LEU A 34 6.15 6.32 -7.75
C LEU A 34 5.19 5.19 -7.36
N ILE A 35 5.74 4.01 -7.15
CA ILE A 35 4.91 2.86 -6.76
C ILE A 35 4.28 3.08 -5.39
N THR A 36 5.01 3.69 -4.47
CA THR A 36 4.47 3.99 -3.16
C THR A 36 3.27 4.92 -3.27
N ILE A 37 3.35 5.93 -4.13
CA ILE A 37 2.25 6.85 -4.34
C ILE A 37 1.04 6.10 -4.90
N ILE A 38 1.26 5.24 -5.89
CA ILE A 38 0.18 4.45 -6.48
C ILE A 38 -0.46 3.54 -5.43
N LEU A 39 0.35 2.88 -4.63
CA LEU A 39 -0.16 2.00 -3.57
C LEU A 39 -0.99 2.78 -2.56
N SER A 40 -0.54 4.00 -2.21
CA SER A 40 -1.29 4.83 -1.27
C SER A 40 -2.65 5.20 -1.83
N LEU A 41 -2.71 5.55 -3.09
CA LEU A 41 -3.99 5.89 -3.73
C LEU A 41 -4.91 4.67 -3.77
N LEU A 42 -4.37 3.51 -4.09
CA LEU A 42 -5.15 2.28 -4.09
C LEU A 42 -5.66 1.95 -2.69
N TYR A 43 -4.83 2.13 -1.69
CA TYR A 43 -5.21 1.86 -0.32
C TYR A 43 -6.39 2.75 0.10
N ILE A 44 -6.30 4.03 -0.20
CA ILE A 44 -7.38 4.96 0.13
C ILE A 44 -8.66 4.57 -0.61
N PHE A 45 -8.54 4.19 -1.87
CA PHE A 45 -9.69 3.80 -2.68
C PHE A 45 -10.37 2.57 -2.12
N ILE A 46 -9.59 1.56 -1.77
CA ILE A 46 -10.13 0.32 -1.20
C ILE A 46 -10.76 0.59 0.16
N TYR A 47 -10.11 1.41 0.97
CA TYR A 47 -10.62 1.74 2.30
C TYR A 47 -11.99 2.41 2.20
N ARG A 48 -12.14 3.34 1.28
CA ARG A 48 -13.41 4.03 1.09
C ARG A 48 -14.50 3.06 0.63
N LYS A 49 -14.16 2.16 -0.27
CA LYS A 49 -15.12 1.19 -0.76
C LYS A 49 -15.60 0.26 0.34
N LEU A 50 -14.69 -0.16 1.20
CA LEU A 50 -15.05 -1.03 2.31
C LEU A 50 -15.97 -0.32 3.30
N GLN A 51 -15.71 0.96 3.55
CA GLN A 51 -16.56 1.72 4.45
C GLN A 51 -17.95 1.91 3.88
N ASN A 52 -18.05 2.16 2.59
CA ASN A 52 -19.36 2.31 1.96
C ASN A 52 -20.17 1.03 2.00
N LYS A 53 -19.51 -0.10 1.96
CA LYS A 53 -20.20 -1.39 1.99
C LYS A 53 -20.76 -1.72 3.37
N GLN A 54 -20.26 -1.08 4.40
CA GLN A 54 -20.72 -1.37 5.76
C GLN A 54 -22.09 -0.76 6.06
N TYR A 55 -22.59 0.07 5.20
CA TYR A 55 -23.93 0.60 5.33
C TYR A 55 -24.92 -0.26 4.57
#